data_50d2e795c787ea5771d923f691a2feaf
#
_entry.id   50d2e795c787ea5771d923f691a2feaf
#
_cell.length_a   1.000
_cell.length_b   1.000
_cell.length_c   1.000
_cell.angle_alpha   90.00
_cell.angle_beta   90.00
_cell.angle_gamma   90.00
#
_symmetry.space_group_name_H-M   'P 1'
#
loop_
_entity.id
_entity.type
_entity.pdbx_description
1 polymer ?
#
loop_
_entity_poly.entity_id
_entity_poly.type
_entity_poly.pdbx_seq_one_letter_code
_entity_poly.pdbx_strand_id
1 'polypeptide(L)'
;SYSDMRIWDAAAGNELHLSASQQAQESLGSIIENNNIADALWQAIKQENRIQCFCPDRLESIEQENIVSLKLKSGDTIKAGLVLGADGASSKVRELLGLKSDKKDYGQRGIVAYVKTESEHQNTAWQRFLPTGPLAFLPFSDGRCSIVWTLPDEEADRLLQCDDESFCRELTRAFDGRLGNVVTVSMRAAFPLQRQLSKEMLVGRVALIGDAAHIVHPLAGQGVNLGLRDVSALLDVLGAAKSSSESTKQKNEVSFSQHKLERWARQRISENAIAAYSFEAINRAFSNDEVLPTLLRGHAFGIANFLSPLRSLLLRQASGS
;
A
#
# COMPACT_ATOMS: atom_id res chain seq x y z
N SER A 1 -13.76 8.89 6.08
CA SER A 1 -13.51 9.45 4.73
C SER A 1 -12.89 10.83 4.84
N TYR A 2 -12.15 11.24 3.81
CA TYR A 2 -11.64 12.61 3.68
C TYR A 2 -12.07 13.19 2.33
N SER A 3 -12.41 14.50 2.33
CA SER A 3 -12.90 15.22 1.17
C SER A 3 -11.82 16.06 0.49
N ASP A 4 -10.77 16.38 1.23
CA ASP A 4 -9.73 17.28 0.79
C ASP A 4 -8.33 16.69 1.05
N MET A 5 -7.38 17.06 0.19
CA MET A 5 -5.97 16.73 0.37
C MET A 5 -5.12 17.96 0.11
N ARG A 6 -4.25 18.31 1.04
CA ARG A 6 -3.32 19.42 0.95
C ARG A 6 -1.89 18.92 0.98
N ILE A 7 -1.12 19.33 -0.02
CA ILE A 7 0.26 18.90 -0.22
C ILE A 7 1.14 20.13 -0.39
N TRP A 8 2.22 20.24 0.38
CA TRP A 8 3.19 21.31 0.23
C TRP A 8 4.62 20.83 0.45
N ASP A 9 5.55 21.62 -0.02
CA ASP A 9 7.00 21.37 0.13
C ASP A 9 7.58 22.31 1.18
N ALA A 10 8.55 21.83 1.95
CA ALA A 10 9.20 22.65 2.99
C ALA A 10 9.98 23.85 2.45
N ALA A 11 10.50 23.75 1.22
CA ALA A 11 11.32 24.76 0.59
C ALA A 11 10.56 25.64 -0.44
N ALA A 12 9.41 25.16 -0.94
CA ALA A 12 8.61 25.88 -1.95
C ALA A 12 7.31 26.35 -1.33
N GLY A 13 7.06 27.66 -1.29
CA GLY A 13 5.89 28.26 -0.65
C GLY A 13 4.53 27.94 -1.32
N ASN A 14 4.47 27.05 -2.31
CA ASN A 14 3.26 26.68 -3.04
C ASN A 14 2.64 25.41 -2.45
N GLU A 15 1.30 25.44 -2.36
CA GLU A 15 0.47 24.33 -1.87
C GLU A 15 -0.41 23.81 -3.01
N LEU A 16 -0.51 22.48 -3.15
CA LEU A 16 -1.47 21.80 -4.00
C LEU A 16 -2.68 21.41 -3.15
N HIS A 17 -3.85 21.90 -3.51
CA HIS A 17 -5.12 21.55 -2.89
C HIS A 17 -5.98 20.73 -3.86
N LEU A 18 -6.31 19.51 -3.44
CA LEU A 18 -7.20 18.62 -4.16
C LEU A 18 -8.49 18.47 -3.34
N SER A 19 -9.65 18.62 -3.99
CA SER A 19 -10.95 18.49 -3.34
C SER A 19 -11.85 17.54 -4.12
N ALA A 20 -12.60 16.71 -3.42
CA ALA A 20 -13.58 15.79 -3.98
C ALA A 20 -14.68 16.54 -4.75
N SER A 21 -15.10 17.72 -4.26
CA SER A 21 -16.11 18.56 -4.89
C SER A 21 -15.74 18.98 -6.31
N GLN A 22 -14.43 19.17 -6.58
CA GLN A 22 -13.95 19.53 -7.92
C GLN A 22 -14.04 18.39 -8.93
N GLN A 23 -14.34 17.17 -8.47
CA GLN A 23 -14.53 15.97 -9.29
C GLN A 23 -15.95 15.42 -9.23
N ALA A 24 -16.86 16.15 -8.61
CA ALA A 24 -18.23 15.69 -8.35
C ALA A 24 -18.26 14.35 -7.58
N GLN A 25 -17.29 14.15 -6.67
CA GLN A 25 -17.20 13.00 -5.78
C GLN A 25 -17.54 13.42 -4.34
N GLU A 26 -18.05 12.50 -3.54
CA GLU A 26 -18.34 12.75 -2.12
C GLU A 26 -17.07 12.75 -1.27
N SER A 27 -16.07 11.96 -1.64
CA SER A 27 -14.79 11.87 -0.94
C SER A 27 -13.65 11.49 -1.88
N LEU A 28 -12.42 11.84 -1.51
CA LEU A 28 -11.21 11.40 -2.19
C LEU A 28 -10.76 10.00 -1.76
N GLY A 29 -11.17 9.58 -0.57
CA GLY A 29 -10.83 8.28 -0.02
C GLY A 29 -11.22 8.13 1.44
N SER A 30 -10.82 7.01 2.03
CA SER A 30 -11.07 6.70 3.44
C SER A 30 -9.81 6.18 4.11
N ILE A 31 -9.57 6.61 5.34
CA ILE A 31 -8.52 6.09 6.20
C ILE A 31 -9.18 5.11 7.16
N ILE A 32 -8.73 3.86 7.12
CA ILE A 32 -9.32 2.77 7.92
C ILE A 32 -8.18 2.09 8.67
N GLU A 33 -8.37 1.83 9.95
CA GLU A 33 -7.42 1.06 10.75
C GLU A 33 -7.33 -0.38 10.22
N ASN A 34 -6.10 -0.87 10.05
CA ASN A 34 -5.87 -2.21 9.48
C ASN A 34 -6.58 -3.32 10.27
N ASN A 35 -6.63 -3.20 11.59
CA ASN A 35 -7.31 -4.17 12.45
C ASN A 35 -8.81 -4.27 12.12
N ASN A 36 -9.47 -3.14 11.86
CA ASN A 36 -10.89 -3.14 11.50
C ASN A 36 -11.14 -3.87 10.17
N ILE A 37 -10.23 -3.70 9.20
CA ILE A 37 -10.31 -4.44 7.92
C ILE A 37 -10.09 -5.93 8.17
N ALA A 38 -9.07 -6.29 8.93
CA ALA A 38 -8.73 -7.68 9.23
C ALA A 38 -9.87 -8.37 9.98
N ASP A 39 -10.45 -7.72 11.00
CA ASP A 39 -11.55 -8.26 11.80
C ASP A 39 -12.81 -8.48 10.93
N ALA A 40 -13.16 -7.51 10.09
CA ALA A 40 -14.29 -7.64 9.17
C ALA A 40 -14.11 -8.81 8.19
N LEU A 41 -12.90 -8.97 7.64
CA LEU A 41 -12.58 -10.09 6.75
C LEU A 41 -12.62 -11.44 7.49
N TRP A 42 -12.08 -11.51 8.71
CA TRP A 42 -12.15 -12.72 9.53
C TRP A 42 -13.58 -13.11 9.87
N GLN A 43 -14.44 -12.15 10.18
CA GLN A 43 -15.87 -12.43 10.41
C GLN A 43 -16.54 -12.96 9.15
N ALA A 44 -16.28 -12.36 7.99
CA ALA A 44 -16.80 -12.84 6.71
C ALA A 44 -16.34 -14.27 6.39
N ILE A 45 -15.05 -14.58 6.61
CA ILE A 45 -14.50 -15.92 6.42
C ILE A 45 -15.19 -16.94 7.31
N LYS A 46 -15.43 -16.62 8.61
CA LYS A 46 -16.09 -17.52 9.55
C LYS A 46 -17.57 -17.82 9.18
N GLN A 47 -18.21 -16.91 8.47
CA GLN A 47 -19.60 -17.07 8.02
C GLN A 47 -19.72 -17.87 6.69
N GLU A 48 -18.62 -18.05 5.97
CA GLU A 48 -18.62 -18.71 4.67
C GLU A 48 -18.25 -20.21 4.82
N ASN A 49 -19.23 -21.09 4.77
CA ASN A 49 -19.05 -22.54 4.98
C ASN A 49 -18.17 -23.23 3.91
N ARG A 50 -17.92 -22.58 2.77
CA ARG A 50 -17.05 -23.12 1.71
C ARG A 50 -15.56 -22.85 1.97
N ILE A 51 -15.24 -22.06 2.99
CA ILE A 51 -13.86 -21.74 3.37
C ILE A 51 -13.44 -22.63 4.54
N GLN A 52 -12.39 -23.40 4.35
CA GLN A 52 -11.75 -24.16 5.43
C GLN A 52 -10.47 -23.43 5.88
N CYS A 53 -10.36 -23.17 7.18
CA CYS A 53 -9.21 -22.51 7.78
C CYS A 53 -8.30 -23.53 8.48
N PHE A 54 -7.00 -23.46 8.21
CA PHE A 54 -5.96 -24.21 8.90
C PHE A 54 -5.12 -23.22 9.73
N CYS A 55 -5.62 -22.87 10.90
CA CYS A 55 -5.02 -21.87 11.80
C CYS A 55 -5.15 -22.32 13.26
N PRO A 56 -4.02 -22.39 14.02
CA PRO A 56 -2.67 -21.97 13.63
C PRO A 56 -1.92 -23.08 12.88
N ASP A 57 -1.43 -22.78 11.68
CA ASP A 57 -0.54 -23.69 10.94
C ASP A 57 0.42 -22.92 10.02
N ARG A 58 1.36 -23.61 9.41
CA ARG A 58 2.34 -23.01 8.49
C ARG A 58 2.64 -23.94 7.35
N LEU A 59 2.86 -23.37 6.17
CA LEU A 59 3.31 -24.09 5.00
C LEU A 59 4.77 -24.58 5.17
N GLU A 60 5.00 -25.85 4.91
CA GLU A 60 6.31 -26.49 4.96
C GLU A 60 6.91 -26.68 3.56
N SER A 61 6.16 -27.25 2.62
CA SER A 61 6.59 -27.47 1.24
C SER A 61 5.46 -27.33 0.23
N ILE A 62 5.86 -27.10 -1.03
CA ILE A 62 4.98 -27.03 -2.21
C ILE A 62 5.53 -27.98 -3.25
N GLU A 63 4.68 -28.87 -3.72
CA GLU A 63 4.98 -29.77 -4.84
C GLU A 63 3.96 -29.50 -5.96
N GLN A 64 4.44 -29.40 -7.19
CA GLN A 64 3.59 -29.11 -8.35
C GLN A 64 3.74 -30.23 -9.40
N GLU A 65 2.63 -30.93 -9.61
CA GLU A 65 2.44 -31.85 -10.71
C GLU A 65 1.18 -31.41 -11.50
N ASN A 66 0.23 -32.30 -11.73
CA ASN A 66 -1.08 -31.97 -12.32
C ASN A 66 -1.93 -31.12 -11.37
N ILE A 67 -1.73 -31.26 -10.08
CA ILE A 67 -2.34 -30.51 -8.98
C ILE A 67 -1.24 -30.06 -8.02
N VAL A 68 -1.47 -28.96 -7.30
CA VAL A 68 -0.51 -28.48 -6.28
C VAL A 68 -0.79 -29.18 -4.96
N SER A 69 0.24 -29.78 -4.38
CA SER A 69 0.22 -30.37 -3.03
C SER A 69 0.97 -29.46 -2.06
N LEU A 70 0.29 -29.05 -0.99
CA LEU A 70 0.81 -28.20 0.07
C LEU A 70 0.95 -29.05 1.32
N LYS A 71 2.17 -29.20 1.85
CA LYS A 71 2.40 -29.86 3.14
C LYS A 71 2.46 -28.83 4.24
N LEU A 72 1.70 -29.01 5.29
CA LEU A 72 1.64 -28.16 6.48
C LEU A 72 2.54 -28.69 7.58
N LYS A 73 2.95 -27.83 8.52
CA LYS A 73 3.76 -28.24 9.68
C LYS A 73 3.05 -29.22 10.61
N SER A 74 1.72 -29.20 10.65
CA SER A 74 0.90 -30.21 11.35
C SER A 74 1.08 -31.62 10.81
N GLY A 75 1.60 -31.77 9.58
CA GLY A 75 1.66 -33.01 8.82
C GLY A 75 0.54 -33.17 7.81
N ASP A 76 -0.47 -32.30 7.83
CA ASP A 76 -1.58 -32.33 6.88
C ASP A 76 -1.11 -31.98 5.47
N THR A 77 -1.78 -32.56 4.47
CA THR A 77 -1.53 -32.28 3.06
C THR A 77 -2.80 -31.75 2.40
N ILE A 78 -2.70 -30.58 1.79
CA ILE A 78 -3.78 -29.94 1.06
C ILE A 78 -3.49 -30.04 -0.44
N LYS A 79 -4.48 -30.48 -1.22
CA LYS A 79 -4.42 -30.50 -2.69
C LYS A 79 -5.26 -29.36 -3.25
N ALA A 80 -4.67 -28.55 -4.14
CA ALA A 80 -5.32 -27.38 -4.71
C ALA A 80 -5.09 -27.25 -6.21
N GLY A 81 -6.13 -26.81 -6.93
CA GLY A 81 -6.05 -26.52 -8.36
C GLY A 81 -5.32 -25.20 -8.66
N LEU A 82 -5.33 -24.26 -7.71
CA LEU A 82 -4.62 -22.98 -7.75
C LEU A 82 -4.23 -22.60 -6.32
N VAL A 83 -3.05 -22.08 -6.13
CA VAL A 83 -2.54 -21.57 -4.84
C VAL A 83 -2.23 -20.09 -4.97
N LEU A 84 -2.64 -19.31 -3.97
CA LEU A 84 -2.32 -17.89 -3.89
C LEU A 84 -1.43 -17.64 -2.68
N GLY A 85 -0.18 -17.22 -2.92
CA GLY A 85 0.73 -16.75 -1.89
C GLY A 85 0.40 -15.30 -1.55
N ALA A 86 -0.25 -15.08 -0.41
CA ALA A 86 -0.62 -13.78 0.14
C ALA A 86 -0.01 -13.58 1.54
N ASP A 87 1.15 -14.18 1.78
CA ASP A 87 1.81 -14.36 3.07
C ASP A 87 2.82 -13.24 3.39
N GLY A 88 2.66 -12.07 2.74
CA GLY A 88 3.32 -10.83 3.09
C GLY A 88 4.78 -10.70 2.62
N ALA A 89 5.44 -9.68 3.12
CA ALA A 89 6.80 -9.25 2.73
C ALA A 89 7.84 -10.38 2.78
N SER A 90 7.79 -11.22 3.81
CA SER A 90 8.68 -12.36 4.04
C SER A 90 8.11 -13.69 3.50
N SER A 91 7.41 -13.63 2.38
CA SER A 91 6.65 -14.74 1.79
C SER A 91 7.44 -16.06 1.76
N LYS A 92 6.90 -17.06 2.45
CA LYS A 92 7.39 -18.44 2.42
C LYS A 92 7.07 -19.12 1.10
N VAL A 93 5.93 -18.80 0.50
CA VAL A 93 5.53 -19.28 -0.83
C VAL A 93 6.56 -18.84 -1.87
N ARG A 94 6.94 -17.56 -1.88
CA ARG A 94 7.99 -17.05 -2.78
C ARG A 94 9.33 -17.76 -2.57
N GLU A 95 9.72 -17.99 -1.32
CA GLU A 95 10.95 -18.72 -0.96
C GLU A 95 10.93 -20.16 -1.48
N LEU A 96 9.86 -20.90 -1.19
CA LEU A 96 9.70 -22.30 -1.61
C LEU A 96 9.69 -22.50 -3.13
N LEU A 97 9.22 -21.49 -3.87
CA LEU A 97 9.26 -21.47 -5.33
C LEU A 97 10.62 -21.04 -5.90
N GLY A 98 11.58 -20.63 -5.06
CA GLY A 98 12.88 -20.14 -5.49
C GLY A 98 12.82 -18.82 -6.28
N LEU A 99 11.74 -18.04 -6.13
CA LEU A 99 11.51 -16.84 -6.88
C LEU A 99 12.39 -15.69 -6.40
N LYS A 100 13.06 -15.04 -7.36
CA LYS A 100 13.93 -13.88 -7.10
C LYS A 100 13.12 -12.60 -7.06
N SER A 101 13.52 -11.68 -6.18
CA SER A 101 12.98 -10.33 -6.09
C SER A 101 14.08 -9.31 -6.31
N ASP A 102 13.71 -8.22 -6.99
CA ASP A 102 14.52 -7.00 -6.99
C ASP A 102 14.20 -6.21 -5.72
N LYS A 103 15.20 -6.08 -4.84
CA LYS A 103 15.05 -5.41 -3.55
C LYS A 103 15.92 -4.17 -3.51
N LYS A 104 15.37 -3.09 -2.96
CA LYS A 104 16.09 -1.85 -2.67
C LYS A 104 15.67 -1.36 -1.30
N ASP A 105 16.65 -1.25 -0.42
CA ASP A 105 16.51 -0.55 0.86
C ASP A 105 16.77 0.93 0.63
N TYR A 106 15.98 1.78 1.27
CA TYR A 106 16.14 3.24 1.16
C TYR A 106 16.96 3.83 2.31
N GLY A 107 17.35 3.05 3.33
CA GLY A 107 17.99 3.54 4.55
C GLY A 107 17.07 4.50 5.32
N GLN A 108 15.78 4.29 5.22
CA GLN A 108 14.75 5.13 5.82
C GLN A 108 13.69 4.27 6.50
N ARG A 109 13.04 4.85 7.50
CA ARG A 109 11.86 4.26 8.17
C ARG A 109 10.68 5.23 8.13
N GLY A 110 9.49 4.64 8.09
CA GLY A 110 8.25 5.35 8.33
C GLY A 110 7.85 5.21 9.79
N ILE A 111 7.89 6.30 10.57
CA ILE A 111 7.30 6.32 11.91
C ILE A 111 5.79 6.49 11.76
N VAL A 112 5.03 5.64 12.43
CA VAL A 112 3.57 5.71 12.51
C VAL A 112 3.12 5.86 13.95
N ALA A 113 2.12 6.69 14.16
CA ALA A 113 1.44 6.89 15.44
C ALA A 113 0.07 7.53 15.20
N TYR A 114 -0.77 7.52 16.25
CA TYR A 114 -1.98 8.34 16.28
C TYR A 114 -1.70 9.60 17.11
N VAL A 115 -2.16 10.73 16.60
CA VAL A 115 -1.97 12.03 17.26
C VAL A 115 -3.27 12.81 17.34
N LYS A 116 -3.37 13.70 18.34
CA LYS A 116 -4.36 14.78 18.38
C LYS A 116 -3.66 16.12 18.26
N THR A 117 -4.29 17.02 17.55
CA THR A 117 -3.82 18.39 17.30
C THR A 117 -4.77 19.41 17.93
N GLU A 118 -4.30 20.62 18.19
CA GLU A 118 -5.13 21.70 18.75
C GLU A 118 -6.28 22.07 17.82
N SER A 119 -6.02 22.11 16.52
CA SER A 119 -7.05 22.37 15.50
C SER A 119 -7.53 21.07 14.88
N GLU A 120 -8.80 21.03 14.49
CA GLU A 120 -9.40 19.90 13.78
C GLU A 120 -8.82 19.76 12.36
N HIS A 121 -8.67 18.53 11.89
CA HIS A 121 -8.15 18.21 10.55
C HIS A 121 -9.13 18.52 9.40
N GLN A 122 -10.39 18.87 9.68
CA GLN A 122 -11.43 19.29 8.71
C GLN A 122 -11.63 18.25 7.58
N ASN A 123 -11.61 16.96 7.89
CA ASN A 123 -11.68 15.86 6.91
C ASN A 123 -10.67 15.99 5.75
N THR A 124 -9.51 16.56 6.05
CA THR A 124 -8.42 16.82 5.10
C THR A 124 -7.24 15.91 5.39
N ALA A 125 -6.76 15.22 4.36
CA ALA A 125 -5.46 14.55 4.39
C ALA A 125 -4.37 15.60 4.10
N TRP A 126 -3.36 15.67 4.97
CA TRP A 126 -2.28 16.65 4.86
C TRP A 126 -0.96 15.94 4.59
N GLN A 127 -0.16 16.45 3.67
CA GLN A 127 1.15 15.91 3.37
C GLN A 127 2.17 17.02 3.14
N ARG A 128 3.25 16.98 3.91
CA ARG A 128 4.41 17.85 3.73
C ARG A 128 5.59 17.04 3.19
N PHE A 129 6.21 17.52 2.14
CA PHE A 129 7.49 16.99 1.71
C PHE A 129 8.61 17.72 2.44
N LEU A 130 9.43 16.95 3.15
CA LEU A 130 10.62 17.39 3.87
C LEU A 130 11.87 16.84 3.14
N PRO A 131 13.04 17.45 3.34
CA PRO A 131 14.30 16.90 2.79
C PRO A 131 14.56 15.45 3.21
N THR A 132 14.14 15.09 4.42
CA THR A 132 14.25 13.73 4.97
C THR A 132 13.23 12.74 4.40
N GLY A 133 12.17 13.23 3.77
CA GLY A 133 11.06 12.43 3.25
C GLY A 133 9.70 13.00 3.60
N PRO A 134 8.61 12.43 3.10
CA PRO A 134 7.26 12.92 3.36
C PRO A 134 6.80 12.70 4.80
N LEU A 135 6.02 13.67 5.30
CA LEU A 135 5.25 13.60 6.52
C LEU A 135 3.77 13.78 6.18
N ALA A 136 2.95 12.79 6.52
CA ALA A 136 1.51 12.83 6.31
C ALA A 136 0.73 12.82 7.63
N PHE A 137 -0.38 13.55 7.67
CA PHE A 137 -1.43 13.49 8.69
C PHE A 137 -2.72 13.04 8.02
N LEU A 138 -3.21 11.88 8.38
CA LEU A 138 -4.34 11.20 7.76
C LEU A 138 -5.52 11.20 8.74
N PRO A 139 -6.67 11.80 8.38
CA PRO A 139 -7.75 12.08 9.32
C PRO A 139 -8.58 10.82 9.64
N PHE A 140 -8.91 10.65 10.92
CA PHE A 140 -9.92 9.71 11.40
C PHE A 140 -11.21 10.44 11.80
N SER A 141 -12.32 9.72 11.77
CA SER A 141 -13.65 10.26 12.11
C SER A 141 -13.81 10.66 13.58
N ASP A 142 -12.91 10.21 14.45
CA ASP A 142 -12.89 10.53 15.88
C ASP A 142 -12.02 11.75 16.23
N GLY A 143 -11.57 12.49 15.23
CA GLY A 143 -10.75 13.70 15.36
C GLY A 143 -9.24 13.43 15.52
N ARG A 144 -8.80 12.18 15.65
CA ARG A 144 -7.36 11.83 15.59
C ARG A 144 -6.84 11.90 14.16
N CYS A 145 -5.53 12.03 14.02
CA CYS A 145 -4.81 11.77 12.78
C CYS A 145 -3.89 10.55 12.96
N SER A 146 -3.81 9.71 11.94
CA SER A 146 -2.67 8.82 11.80
C SER A 146 -1.54 9.59 11.13
N ILE A 147 -0.33 9.52 11.68
CA ILE A 147 0.85 10.07 11.02
C ILE A 147 1.65 8.98 10.34
N VAL A 148 2.27 9.35 9.22
CA VAL A 148 3.33 8.58 8.57
C VAL A 148 4.47 9.54 8.31
N TRP A 149 5.56 9.40 9.05
CA TRP A 149 6.73 10.28 8.97
C TRP A 149 7.94 9.51 8.45
N THR A 150 8.35 9.80 7.23
CA THR A 150 9.54 9.19 6.62
C THR A 150 10.80 9.91 7.07
N LEU A 151 11.75 9.16 7.60
CA LEU A 151 12.99 9.65 8.17
C LEU A 151 14.16 8.70 7.87
N PRO A 152 15.42 9.20 7.82
CA PRO A 152 16.60 8.35 7.87
C PRO A 152 16.59 7.45 9.12
N ASP A 153 17.20 6.28 9.04
CA ASP A 153 17.17 5.27 10.11
C ASP A 153 17.62 5.83 11.47
N GLU A 154 18.72 6.57 11.51
CA GLU A 154 19.27 7.16 12.73
C GLU A 154 18.31 8.14 13.40
N GLU A 155 17.65 8.97 12.59
CA GLU A 155 16.71 9.98 13.08
C GLU A 155 15.40 9.32 13.56
N ALA A 156 14.96 8.27 12.87
CA ALA A 156 13.81 7.48 13.32
C ALA A 156 14.08 6.81 14.67
N ASP A 157 15.28 6.23 14.85
CA ASP A 157 15.68 5.61 16.14
C ASP A 157 15.73 6.65 17.27
N ARG A 158 16.26 7.85 17.00
CA ARG A 158 16.28 8.95 17.97
C ARG A 158 14.87 9.35 18.40
N LEU A 159 13.97 9.54 17.44
CA LEU A 159 12.59 9.95 17.70
C LEU A 159 11.74 8.86 18.37
N LEU A 160 12.04 7.58 18.14
CA LEU A 160 11.38 6.49 18.86
C LEU A 160 11.77 6.45 20.34
N GLN A 161 12.96 6.93 20.70
CA GLN A 161 13.49 6.90 22.06
C GLN A 161 13.20 8.18 22.85
N CYS A 162 12.84 9.29 22.21
CA CYS A 162 12.53 10.52 22.91
C CYS A 162 11.18 10.43 23.66
N ASP A 163 10.99 11.28 24.67
CA ASP A 163 9.71 11.39 25.37
C ASP A 163 8.60 11.96 24.46
N ASP A 164 7.35 11.78 24.89
CA ASP A 164 6.19 12.16 24.08
C ASP A 164 6.09 13.66 23.87
N GLU A 165 6.49 14.47 24.87
CA GLU A 165 6.48 15.93 24.75
C GLU A 165 7.49 16.43 23.72
N SER A 166 8.70 15.87 23.74
CA SER A 166 9.75 16.17 22.75
C SER A 166 9.33 15.74 21.36
N PHE A 167 8.75 14.55 21.23
CA PHE A 167 8.21 14.06 19.94
C PHE A 167 7.12 14.98 19.40
N CYS A 168 6.14 15.37 20.23
CA CYS A 168 5.06 16.28 19.82
C CYS A 168 5.60 17.64 19.36
N ARG A 169 6.58 18.21 20.07
CA ARG A 169 7.23 19.48 19.66
C ARG A 169 7.92 19.35 18.31
N GLU A 170 8.69 18.30 18.10
CA GLU A 170 9.41 18.09 16.84
C GLU A 170 8.44 17.82 15.70
N LEU A 171 7.42 17.01 15.92
CA LEU A 171 6.38 16.74 14.93
C LEU A 171 5.61 18.01 14.56
N THR A 172 5.27 18.86 15.53
CA THR A 172 4.63 20.16 15.27
C THR A 172 5.49 21.04 14.36
N ARG A 173 6.80 21.13 14.62
CA ARG A 173 7.74 21.88 13.76
C ARG A 173 7.87 21.27 12.38
N ALA A 174 8.01 19.95 12.30
CA ALA A 174 8.09 19.23 11.03
C ALA A 174 6.82 19.40 10.18
N PHE A 175 5.67 19.61 10.82
CA PHE A 175 4.37 19.83 10.17
C PHE A 175 4.03 21.31 9.94
N ASP A 176 4.94 22.23 10.27
CA ASP A 176 4.76 23.68 10.09
C ASP A 176 3.62 24.29 10.93
N GLY A 177 3.23 23.62 12.00
CA GLY A 177 2.16 24.08 12.90
C GLY A 177 0.79 24.25 12.24
N ARG A 178 0.54 23.65 11.06
CA ARG A 178 -0.70 23.84 10.26
C ARG A 178 -1.99 23.50 10.99
N LEU A 179 -1.93 22.60 11.95
CA LEU A 179 -3.06 22.21 12.81
C LEU A 179 -2.83 22.63 14.29
N GLY A 180 -2.04 23.68 14.54
CA GLY A 180 -1.58 24.03 15.86
C GLY A 180 -0.57 23.03 16.40
N ASN A 181 -0.43 22.96 17.73
CA ASN A 181 0.45 22.01 18.37
C ASN A 181 -0.11 20.59 18.31
N VAL A 182 0.77 19.61 18.22
CA VAL A 182 0.43 18.21 18.50
C VAL A 182 0.33 18.06 20.02
N VAL A 183 -0.86 17.70 20.50
CA VAL A 183 -1.19 17.66 21.92
C VAL A 183 -0.90 16.30 22.54
N THR A 184 -1.19 15.22 21.81
CA THR A 184 -0.98 13.84 22.28
C THR A 184 -0.46 12.96 21.17
N VAL A 185 0.32 11.96 21.55
CA VAL A 185 0.79 10.90 20.66
C VAL A 185 0.55 9.54 21.31
N SER A 186 0.17 8.55 20.50
CA SER A 186 0.09 7.15 20.92
C SER A 186 1.48 6.51 20.96
N MET A 187 1.55 5.23 21.31
CA MET A 187 2.74 4.41 21.07
C MET A 187 3.18 4.55 19.61
N ARG A 188 4.48 4.79 19.42
CA ARG A 188 5.13 4.96 18.12
C ARG A 188 5.65 3.62 17.63
N ALA A 189 5.49 3.34 16.36
CA ALA A 189 6.13 2.22 15.69
C ALA A 189 6.85 2.71 14.43
N ALA A 190 7.90 2.01 14.01
CA ALA A 190 8.60 2.33 12.77
C ALA A 190 8.79 1.09 11.92
N PHE A 191 8.66 1.26 10.61
CA PHE A 191 8.83 0.20 9.63
C PHE A 191 9.88 0.61 8.61
N PRO A 192 10.81 -0.31 8.23
CA PRO A 192 11.80 -0.03 7.20
C PRO A 192 11.12 0.23 5.86
N LEU A 193 11.58 1.23 5.15
CA LEU A 193 11.10 1.55 3.81
C LEU A 193 11.96 0.84 2.79
N GLN A 194 11.33 -0.02 2.01
CA GLN A 194 11.99 -0.80 0.98
C GLN A 194 11.10 -0.95 -0.24
N ARG A 195 11.71 -1.16 -1.39
CA ARG A 195 11.05 -1.70 -2.56
C ARG A 195 11.42 -3.16 -2.71
N GLN A 196 10.44 -4.00 -2.98
CA GLN A 196 10.65 -5.38 -3.38
C GLN A 196 9.69 -5.73 -4.50
N LEU A 197 10.20 -6.15 -5.64
CA LEU A 197 9.40 -6.58 -6.77
C LEU A 197 9.82 -8.00 -7.14
N SER A 198 8.87 -8.94 -7.08
CA SER A 198 9.10 -10.30 -7.58
C SER A 198 9.27 -10.26 -9.10
N LYS A 199 10.27 -10.98 -9.61
CA LYS A 199 10.50 -11.06 -11.06
C LYS A 199 9.41 -11.87 -11.75
N GLU A 200 8.77 -12.77 -11.02
CA GLU A 200 7.67 -13.60 -11.46
C GLU A 200 6.57 -13.60 -10.41
N MET A 201 5.33 -13.55 -10.84
CA MET A 201 4.14 -13.61 -9.97
C MET A 201 3.37 -14.92 -10.14
N LEU A 202 3.77 -15.78 -11.08
CA LEU A 202 3.11 -17.06 -11.35
C LEU A 202 4.14 -18.10 -11.73
N VAL A 203 4.12 -19.24 -11.06
CA VAL A 203 4.88 -20.45 -11.41
C VAL A 203 3.92 -21.62 -11.44
N GLY A 204 3.67 -22.18 -12.60
CA GLY A 204 2.68 -23.25 -12.78
C GLY A 204 1.30 -22.79 -12.28
N ARG A 205 0.85 -23.38 -11.19
CA ARG A 205 -0.45 -23.11 -10.54
C ARG A 205 -0.33 -22.40 -9.19
N VAL A 206 0.82 -21.76 -8.93
CA VAL A 206 1.02 -20.96 -7.71
C VAL A 206 1.28 -19.51 -8.08
N ALA A 207 0.41 -18.61 -7.64
CA ALA A 207 0.51 -17.18 -7.90
C ALA A 207 0.83 -16.42 -6.61
N LEU A 208 1.61 -15.34 -6.72
CA LEU A 208 1.87 -14.37 -5.64
C LEU A 208 0.99 -13.14 -5.81
N ILE A 209 0.47 -12.60 -4.71
CA ILE A 209 -0.32 -11.37 -4.68
C ILE A 209 0.07 -10.49 -3.48
N GLY A 210 -0.20 -9.18 -3.59
CA GLY A 210 0.10 -8.22 -2.53
C GLY A 210 1.58 -8.19 -2.16
N ASP A 211 1.89 -7.99 -0.87
CA ASP A 211 3.27 -7.86 -0.39
C ASP A 211 4.13 -9.11 -0.64
N ALA A 212 3.53 -10.28 -0.84
CA ALA A 212 4.27 -11.47 -1.27
C ALA A 212 4.88 -11.30 -2.66
N ALA A 213 4.24 -10.53 -3.53
CA ALA A 213 4.69 -10.23 -4.88
C ALA A 213 5.45 -8.89 -4.97
N HIS A 214 4.95 -7.85 -4.29
CA HIS A 214 5.49 -6.49 -4.43
C HIS A 214 5.33 -5.67 -3.16
N ILE A 215 6.38 -4.97 -2.79
CA ILE A 215 6.39 -3.93 -1.77
C ILE A 215 6.81 -2.64 -2.47
N VAL A 216 6.07 -1.58 -2.25
CA VAL A 216 6.33 -0.26 -2.83
C VAL A 216 6.51 0.77 -1.73
N HIS A 217 7.17 1.88 -2.04
CA HIS A 217 7.31 3.00 -1.11
C HIS A 217 5.91 3.48 -0.67
N PRO A 218 5.66 3.70 0.64
CA PRO A 218 4.33 4.03 1.18
C PRO A 218 3.86 5.45 0.86
N LEU A 219 4.29 6.05 -0.25
CA LEU A 219 3.74 7.31 -0.73
C LEU A 219 2.22 7.16 -0.92
N ALA A 220 1.47 7.99 -0.21
CA ALA A 220 -0.01 8.01 -0.24
C ALA A 220 -0.69 6.69 0.18
N GLY A 221 -0.04 5.82 0.97
CA GLY A 221 -0.68 4.61 1.54
C GLY A 221 -1.12 3.56 0.51
N GLN A 222 -0.49 3.47 -0.66
CA GLN A 222 -0.98 2.69 -1.80
C GLN A 222 -0.60 1.20 -1.80
N GLY A 223 0.21 0.70 -0.85
CA GLY A 223 0.65 -0.69 -0.83
C GLY A 223 -0.52 -1.68 -0.83
N VAL A 224 -1.45 -1.54 0.09
CA VAL A 224 -2.66 -2.39 0.19
C VAL A 224 -3.53 -2.26 -1.08
N ASN A 225 -3.67 -1.06 -1.63
CA ASN A 225 -4.47 -0.82 -2.83
C ASN A 225 -3.93 -1.57 -4.05
N LEU A 226 -2.61 -1.67 -4.21
CA LEU A 226 -2.00 -2.48 -5.27
C LEU A 226 -2.30 -3.96 -5.09
N GLY A 227 -2.23 -4.47 -3.85
CA GLY A 227 -2.61 -5.85 -3.54
C GLY A 227 -4.09 -6.14 -3.82
N LEU A 228 -4.99 -5.22 -3.49
CA LEU A 228 -6.41 -5.35 -3.81
C LEU A 228 -6.68 -5.33 -5.32
N ARG A 229 -5.90 -4.58 -6.09
CA ARG A 229 -5.95 -4.61 -7.57
C ARG A 229 -5.48 -5.95 -8.13
N ASP A 230 -4.48 -6.59 -7.52
CA ASP A 230 -4.09 -7.96 -7.91
C ASP A 230 -5.28 -8.92 -7.76
N VAL A 231 -5.99 -8.84 -6.63
CA VAL A 231 -7.16 -9.67 -6.34
C VAL A 231 -8.29 -9.39 -7.32
N SER A 232 -8.63 -8.11 -7.54
CA SER A 232 -9.70 -7.72 -8.48
C SER A 232 -9.42 -8.24 -9.90
N ALA A 233 -8.22 -8.00 -10.42
CA ALA A 233 -7.83 -8.47 -11.74
C ALA A 233 -7.80 -10.01 -11.83
N LEU A 234 -7.46 -10.71 -10.75
CA LEU A 234 -7.49 -12.17 -10.69
C LEU A 234 -8.93 -12.69 -10.71
N LEU A 235 -9.84 -12.05 -10.00
CA LEU A 235 -11.26 -12.40 -10.00
C LEU A 235 -11.89 -12.30 -11.38
N ASP A 236 -11.51 -11.29 -12.18
CA ASP A 236 -11.96 -11.16 -13.57
C ASP A 236 -11.51 -12.34 -14.43
N VAL A 237 -10.27 -12.81 -14.24
CA VAL A 237 -9.74 -14.00 -14.94
C VAL A 237 -10.47 -15.27 -14.51
N LEU A 238 -10.72 -15.46 -13.23
CA LEU A 238 -11.41 -16.63 -12.69
C LEU A 238 -12.91 -16.58 -12.96
N GLY A 239 -13.54 -15.40 -12.91
CA GLY A 239 -14.97 -15.19 -13.19
C GLY A 239 -15.30 -15.45 -14.66
N ALA A 240 -14.46 -15.02 -15.59
CA ALA A 240 -14.62 -15.31 -17.01
C ALA A 240 -14.51 -16.83 -17.35
N ALA A 241 -13.89 -17.62 -16.48
CA ALA A 241 -13.86 -19.08 -16.62
C ALA A 241 -15.21 -19.74 -16.27
N LYS A 242 -16.00 -19.15 -15.35
CA LYS A 242 -17.34 -19.66 -15.00
C LYS A 242 -18.35 -19.50 -16.16
N SER A 243 -18.27 -18.42 -16.92
CA SER A 243 -19.19 -18.16 -18.02
C SER A 243 -18.92 -19.02 -19.27
N SER A 244 -17.72 -19.57 -19.41
CA SER A 244 -17.36 -20.44 -20.56
C SER A 244 -17.55 -21.93 -20.29
N SER A 245 -17.81 -22.35 -19.06
CA SER A 245 -17.91 -23.76 -18.65
C SER A 245 -19.33 -24.30 -18.52
N GLU A 246 -20.37 -23.54 -18.89
CA GLU A 246 -21.76 -23.99 -18.84
C GLU A 246 -22.11 -25.08 -19.86
N SER A 247 -21.18 -25.52 -20.72
CA SER A 247 -21.47 -26.52 -21.77
C SER A 247 -20.91 -27.90 -21.55
N THR A 248 -20.31 -28.25 -20.41
CA THR A 248 -19.87 -29.65 -20.20
C THR A 248 -20.03 -30.11 -18.76
N LYS A 249 -20.77 -31.19 -18.60
CA LYS A 249 -21.08 -31.89 -17.35
C LYS A 249 -19.83 -32.54 -16.73
N GLN A 250 -18.96 -31.77 -16.05
CA GLN A 250 -18.02 -32.29 -15.07
C GLN A 250 -17.90 -31.30 -13.91
N LYS A 251 -18.57 -31.62 -12.83
CA LYS A 251 -18.93 -30.71 -11.70
C LYS A 251 -17.78 -30.39 -10.72
N ASN A 252 -16.55 -30.85 -10.89
CA ASN A 252 -15.53 -30.80 -9.82
C ASN A 252 -14.15 -30.21 -10.22
N GLU A 253 -13.93 -29.70 -11.42
CA GLU A 253 -12.68 -29.03 -11.74
C GLU A 253 -12.92 -27.56 -11.97
N VAL A 254 -12.28 -26.71 -11.16
CA VAL A 254 -12.17 -25.28 -11.43
C VAL A 254 -11.27 -25.13 -12.67
N SER A 255 -11.90 -25.13 -13.84
CA SER A 255 -11.21 -24.94 -15.11
C SER A 255 -10.93 -23.45 -15.27
N PHE A 256 -9.72 -23.03 -15.03
CA PHE A 256 -9.22 -21.71 -15.43
C PHE A 256 -8.22 -21.88 -16.58
N SER A 257 -8.18 -20.89 -17.46
CA SER A 257 -7.23 -20.90 -18.57
C SER A 257 -5.85 -20.50 -18.05
N GLN A 258 -4.87 -21.41 -18.14
CA GLN A 258 -3.48 -21.15 -17.79
C GLN A 258 -2.95 -19.89 -18.51
N HIS A 259 -3.25 -19.74 -19.80
CA HIS A 259 -2.86 -18.57 -20.60
C HIS A 259 -3.44 -17.25 -20.06
N LYS A 260 -4.67 -17.26 -19.53
CA LYS A 260 -5.25 -16.06 -18.90
C LYS A 260 -4.54 -15.70 -17.59
N LEU A 261 -4.16 -16.70 -16.77
CA LEU A 261 -3.35 -16.47 -15.57
C LEU A 261 -1.96 -15.90 -15.91
N GLU A 262 -1.31 -16.45 -16.91
CA GLU A 262 -0.01 -15.94 -17.37
C GLU A 262 -0.10 -14.50 -17.90
N ARG A 263 -1.18 -14.17 -18.61
CA ARG A 263 -1.44 -12.80 -19.06
C ARG A 263 -1.67 -11.88 -17.88
N TRP A 264 -2.48 -12.30 -16.91
CA TRP A 264 -2.70 -11.57 -15.66
C TRP A 264 -1.37 -11.30 -14.94
N ALA A 265 -0.54 -12.32 -14.74
CA ALA A 265 0.72 -12.17 -14.03
C ALA A 265 1.65 -11.16 -14.74
N ARG A 266 1.80 -11.24 -16.06
CA ARG A 266 2.61 -10.28 -16.83
C ARG A 266 2.07 -8.85 -16.73
N GLN A 267 0.76 -8.67 -16.81
CA GLN A 267 0.12 -7.36 -16.68
C GLN A 267 0.37 -6.80 -15.27
N ARG A 268 0.14 -7.60 -14.21
CA ARG A 268 0.35 -7.16 -12.82
C ARG A 268 1.81 -6.80 -12.55
N ILE A 269 2.78 -7.57 -13.03
CA ILE A 269 4.21 -7.24 -12.91
C ILE A 269 4.49 -5.86 -13.52
N SER A 270 3.98 -5.60 -14.72
CA SER A 270 4.20 -4.32 -15.41
C SER A 270 3.56 -3.15 -14.65
N GLU A 271 2.30 -3.28 -14.23
CA GLU A 271 1.58 -2.23 -13.51
C GLU A 271 2.20 -1.94 -12.14
N ASN A 272 2.58 -2.99 -11.40
CA ASN A 272 3.23 -2.85 -10.09
C ASN A 272 4.63 -2.23 -10.22
N ALA A 273 5.39 -2.56 -11.25
CA ALA A 273 6.67 -1.93 -11.55
C ALA A 273 6.52 -0.44 -11.89
N ILE A 274 5.55 -0.09 -12.75
CA ILE A 274 5.25 1.31 -13.08
C ILE A 274 4.89 2.09 -11.81
N ALA A 275 4.02 1.55 -10.96
CA ALA A 275 3.63 2.19 -9.71
C ALA A 275 4.85 2.39 -8.78
N ALA A 276 5.67 1.34 -8.58
CA ALA A 276 6.84 1.39 -7.72
C ALA A 276 7.87 2.44 -8.17
N TYR A 277 8.19 2.46 -9.46
CA TYR A 277 9.14 3.43 -10.01
C TYR A 277 8.58 4.85 -10.06
N SER A 278 7.28 5.03 -10.26
CA SER A 278 6.62 6.34 -10.18
C SER A 278 6.71 6.91 -8.77
N PHE A 279 6.45 6.10 -7.74
CA PHE A 279 6.58 6.53 -6.34
C PHE A 279 8.03 6.86 -5.98
N GLU A 280 8.98 6.07 -6.45
CA GLU A 280 10.40 6.34 -6.25
C GLU A 280 10.84 7.65 -6.93
N ALA A 281 10.37 7.91 -8.14
CA ALA A 281 10.65 9.15 -8.87
C ALA A 281 10.07 10.37 -8.14
N ILE A 282 8.84 10.29 -7.66
CA ILE A 282 8.20 11.35 -6.86
C ILE A 282 8.99 11.58 -5.57
N ASN A 283 9.27 10.51 -4.80
CA ASN A 283 10.04 10.65 -3.57
C ASN A 283 11.41 11.31 -3.83
N ARG A 284 12.14 10.84 -4.83
CA ARG A 284 13.43 11.40 -5.20
C ARG A 284 13.35 12.86 -5.66
N ALA A 285 12.29 13.23 -6.39
CA ALA A 285 12.07 14.61 -6.84
C ALA A 285 11.80 15.57 -5.67
N PHE A 286 11.15 15.10 -4.61
CA PHE A 286 10.70 15.92 -3.48
C PHE A 286 11.55 15.79 -2.20
N SER A 287 12.42 14.80 -2.11
CA SER A 287 13.27 14.54 -0.92
C SER A 287 14.74 14.81 -1.22
N ASN A 288 15.07 15.99 -1.72
CA ASN A 288 16.45 16.47 -1.88
C ASN A 288 16.53 17.98 -1.67
N ASP A 289 17.71 18.47 -1.28
CA ASP A 289 18.00 19.89 -1.02
C ASP A 289 18.67 20.59 -2.22
N GLU A 290 18.75 19.96 -3.40
CA GLU A 290 19.35 20.58 -4.56
C GLU A 290 18.54 21.79 -5.05
N VAL A 291 19.20 22.91 -5.31
CA VAL A 291 18.58 24.20 -5.65
C VAL A 291 17.71 24.10 -6.91
N LEU A 292 18.18 23.42 -7.94
CA LEU A 292 17.50 23.34 -9.22
C LEU A 292 16.20 22.53 -9.15
N PRO A 293 16.17 21.31 -8.56
CA PRO A 293 14.92 20.60 -8.30
C PRO A 293 13.95 21.36 -7.40
N THR A 294 14.45 22.08 -6.40
CA THR A 294 13.62 22.89 -5.47
C THR A 294 12.90 24.03 -6.19
N LEU A 295 13.58 24.75 -7.07
CA LEU A 295 12.95 25.80 -7.91
C LEU A 295 11.92 25.24 -8.88
N LEU A 296 12.21 24.09 -9.51
CA LEU A 296 11.29 23.42 -10.41
C LEU A 296 10.05 22.87 -9.69
N ARG A 297 10.17 22.38 -8.46
CA ARG A 297 9.06 21.91 -7.61
C ARG A 297 8.04 23.02 -7.32
N GLY A 298 8.51 24.20 -6.92
CA GLY A 298 7.64 25.35 -6.67
C GLY A 298 6.82 25.73 -7.89
N HIS A 299 7.43 25.71 -9.08
CA HIS A 299 6.73 25.95 -10.34
C HIS A 299 5.81 24.78 -10.74
N ALA A 300 6.20 23.52 -10.46
CA ALA A 300 5.39 22.35 -10.78
C ALA A 300 4.08 22.31 -9.98
N PHE A 301 4.08 22.65 -8.70
CA PHE A 301 2.83 22.77 -7.92
C PHE A 301 1.94 23.91 -8.46
N GLY A 302 2.53 25.04 -8.83
CA GLY A 302 1.79 26.14 -9.49
C GLY A 302 1.18 25.68 -10.81
N ILE A 303 1.95 25.01 -11.66
CA ILE A 303 1.48 24.49 -12.96
C ILE A 303 0.44 23.37 -12.78
N ALA A 304 0.62 22.46 -11.83
CA ALA A 304 -0.33 21.38 -11.54
C ALA A 304 -1.70 21.91 -11.10
N ASN A 305 -1.74 23.07 -10.43
CA ASN A 305 -3.00 23.74 -10.10
C ASN A 305 -3.74 24.29 -11.34
N PHE A 306 -3.01 24.61 -12.43
CA PHE A 306 -3.58 25.17 -13.66
C PHE A 306 -3.85 24.12 -14.76
N LEU A 307 -3.13 22.98 -14.75
CA LEU A 307 -3.28 21.94 -15.78
C LEU A 307 -4.24 20.84 -15.31
N SER A 308 -5.51 20.95 -15.68
CA SER A 308 -6.54 19.95 -15.42
C SER A 308 -6.15 18.50 -15.76
N PRO A 309 -5.43 18.19 -16.88
CA PRO A 309 -5.05 16.81 -17.20
C PRO A 309 -4.01 16.22 -16.23
N LEU A 310 -3.03 17.01 -15.80
CA LEU A 310 -2.00 16.56 -14.84
C LEU A 310 -2.61 16.34 -13.47
N ARG A 311 -3.51 17.23 -13.05
CA ARG A 311 -4.27 17.12 -11.81
C ARG A 311 -5.16 15.88 -11.79
N SER A 312 -5.87 15.58 -12.88
CA SER A 312 -6.70 14.38 -13.00
C SER A 312 -5.88 13.09 -12.96
N LEU A 313 -4.67 13.09 -13.51
CA LEU A 313 -3.76 11.95 -13.46
C LEU A 313 -3.26 11.70 -12.01
N LEU A 314 -2.84 12.76 -11.31
CA LEU A 314 -2.44 12.68 -9.90
C LEU A 314 -3.58 12.21 -9.00
N LEU A 315 -4.80 12.68 -9.27
CA LEU A 315 -5.99 12.28 -8.53
C LEU A 315 -6.41 10.84 -8.80
N ARG A 316 -6.38 10.37 -10.05
CA ARG A 316 -6.61 8.95 -10.37
C ARG A 316 -5.59 8.04 -9.71
N GLN A 317 -4.34 8.46 -9.63
CA GLN A 317 -3.34 7.72 -8.87
C GLN A 317 -3.58 7.76 -7.36
N ALA A 318 -4.06 8.87 -6.81
CA ALA A 318 -4.37 9.02 -5.39
C ALA A 318 -5.67 8.31 -4.96
N SER A 319 -6.70 8.34 -5.81
CA SER A 319 -8.00 7.70 -5.53
C SER A 319 -8.06 6.21 -5.87
N GLY A 320 -7.04 5.68 -6.53
CA GLY A 320 -7.02 4.25 -6.86
C GLY A 320 -7.98 3.84 -7.99
N SER A 321 -8.52 4.80 -8.73
CA SER A 321 -9.44 4.57 -9.87
C SER A 321 -8.73 4.61 -11.22
#